data_12d06bac15347b759e4cdebd1ef58b4d
#
_entry.id   12d06bac15347b759e4cdebd1ef58b4d
#
_cell.length_a   1.000
_cell.length_b   1.000
_cell.length_c   1.000
_cell.angle_alpha   90.00
_cell.angle_beta   90.00
_cell.angle_gamma   90.00
#
_symmetry.space_group_name_H-M   'P 1'
#
loop_
_entity.id
_entity.type
_entity.pdbx_description
1 polymer ?
#
loop_
_entity_poly.entity_id
_entity_poly.type
_entity_poly.pdbx_seq_one_letter_code
_entity_poly.pdbx_strand_id
1 'polypeptide(L)'
;METALIRSLMDKDFYDDHRGIKCPDKLFGKDLRKIKTSVDYAMQRYNRTVTPDEVEALFMSGNPTMTTAQKQAFGDLFIRVKRESPLGKDVAQEVLSKLFQQVIGEEIANLGFDYVNGSQTSLEPLRNLLERYNDDFIPAMNVEWADISINNLLAKNDLEARWTFNIPSLTRKIEGVNEGHLIEVGAR
;
A
#
# COMPACT_ATOMS: atom_id res chain seq x y z
N MET A 1 8.18 -9.85 13.11
CA MET A 1 7.79 -9.24 11.82
C MET A 1 7.32 -7.80 12.01
N GLU A 2 6.30 -7.52 12.84
CA GLU A 2 5.83 -6.13 13.11
C GLU A 2 6.93 -5.22 13.69
N THR A 3 7.78 -5.76 14.60
CA THR A 3 8.91 -5.03 15.18
C THR A 3 9.96 -4.62 14.15
N ALA A 4 10.26 -5.50 13.22
CA ALA A 4 11.18 -5.21 12.11
C ALA A 4 10.60 -4.14 11.17
N LEU A 5 9.29 -4.17 10.94
CA LEU A 5 8.61 -3.15 10.15
C LEU A 5 8.65 -1.78 10.84
N ILE A 6 8.38 -1.72 12.16
CA ILE A 6 8.54 -0.48 12.94
C ILE A 6 9.98 0.02 12.86
N ARG A 7 10.96 -0.88 12.91
CA ARG A 7 12.37 -0.52 12.75
C ARG A 7 12.66 0.10 11.37
N SER A 8 12.04 -0.44 10.32
CA SER A 8 12.17 0.10 8.96
C SER A 8 11.49 1.47 8.80
N LEU A 9 10.35 1.69 9.47
CA LEU A 9 9.67 3.00 9.49
C LEU A 9 10.47 4.10 10.19
N MET A 10 11.53 3.78 10.92
CA MET A 10 12.45 4.76 11.50
C MET A 10 13.48 5.30 10.50
N ASP A 11 13.59 4.68 9.31
CA ASP A 11 14.34 5.22 8.19
C ASP A 11 13.49 6.23 7.40
N LYS A 12 14.06 7.39 7.10
CA LYS A 12 13.31 8.50 6.49
C LYS A 12 12.80 8.17 5.09
N ASP A 13 13.65 7.57 4.26
CA ASP A 13 13.30 7.26 2.88
C ASP A 13 12.21 6.18 2.85
N PHE A 14 12.37 5.16 3.70
CA PHE A 14 11.35 4.13 3.83
C PHE A 14 10.03 4.68 4.37
N TYR A 15 10.08 5.58 5.36
CA TYR A 15 8.91 6.21 5.93
C TYR A 15 8.13 7.02 4.90
N ASP A 16 8.81 7.85 4.11
CA ASP A 16 8.17 8.69 3.09
C ASP A 16 7.49 7.86 1.99
N ASP A 17 8.09 6.73 1.62
CA ASP A 17 7.55 5.81 0.62
C ASP A 17 6.29 5.07 1.12
N HIS A 18 6.17 4.84 2.44
CA HIS A 18 5.18 3.91 3.02
C HIS A 18 4.27 4.53 4.10
N ARG A 19 4.37 5.82 4.37
CA ARG A 19 3.53 6.50 5.37
C ARG A 19 2.05 6.57 4.97
N GLY A 20 1.19 6.76 5.98
CA GLY A 20 -0.23 7.01 5.76
C GLY A 20 -1.00 5.75 5.36
N ILE A 21 -1.69 5.80 4.25
CA ILE A 21 -2.60 4.74 3.78
C ILE A 21 -1.86 3.41 3.54
N LYS A 22 -0.61 3.48 3.08
CA LYS A 22 0.21 2.29 2.80
C LYS A 22 0.63 1.52 4.06
N CYS A 23 0.62 2.16 5.23
CA CYS A 23 0.96 1.53 6.50
C CYS A 23 -0.03 1.95 7.60
N PRO A 24 -1.30 1.52 7.53
CA PRO A 24 -2.31 1.88 8.51
C PRO A 24 -1.99 1.31 9.89
N ASP A 25 -2.44 2.01 10.92
CA ASP A 25 -2.21 1.62 12.32
C ASP A 25 -2.76 0.23 12.67
N LYS A 26 -3.80 -0.21 11.96
CA LYS A 26 -4.42 -1.53 12.16
C LYS A 26 -3.49 -2.71 11.88
N LEU A 27 -2.40 -2.50 11.11
CA LEU A 27 -1.39 -3.53 10.85
C LEU A 27 -0.60 -3.94 12.11
N PHE A 28 -0.66 -3.14 13.15
CA PHE A 28 0.13 -3.32 14.37
C PHE A 28 -0.76 -3.70 15.54
N GLY A 29 -0.26 -4.60 16.38
CA GLY A 29 -0.85 -4.88 17.68
C GLY A 29 -0.93 -3.60 18.55
N LYS A 30 -1.86 -3.59 19.51
CA LYS A 30 -2.21 -2.41 20.33
C LYS A 30 -1.02 -1.63 20.87
N ASP A 31 0.00 -2.31 21.38
CA ASP A 31 1.16 -1.67 22.01
C ASP A 31 2.17 -1.18 20.96
N LEU A 32 2.39 -1.95 19.89
CA LEU A 32 3.24 -1.52 18.78
C LEU A 32 2.65 -0.33 18.02
N ARG A 33 1.32 -0.22 17.95
CA ARG A 33 0.62 0.95 17.42
C ARG A 33 0.98 2.24 18.14
N LYS A 34 1.10 2.18 19.48
CA LYS A 34 1.54 3.36 20.27
C LYS A 34 2.99 3.75 19.95
N ILE A 35 3.87 2.76 19.76
CA ILE A 35 5.26 3.00 19.33
C ILE A 35 5.26 3.61 17.93
N LYS A 36 4.47 3.07 16.98
CA LYS A 36 4.33 3.65 15.62
C LYS A 36 3.90 5.11 15.66
N THR A 37 2.92 5.46 16.49
CA THR A 37 2.49 6.86 16.68
C THR A 37 3.65 7.77 17.10
N SER A 38 4.57 7.27 17.95
CA SER A 38 5.76 8.03 18.33
C SER A 38 6.80 8.13 17.22
N VAL A 39 6.90 7.10 16.37
CA VAL A 39 7.72 7.14 15.13
C VAL A 39 7.15 8.20 14.19
N ASP A 40 5.84 8.16 13.93
CA ASP A 40 5.16 9.15 13.07
C ASP A 40 5.39 10.59 13.58
N TYR A 41 5.24 10.79 14.87
CA TYR A 41 5.51 12.10 15.50
C TYR A 41 6.96 12.53 15.30
N ALA A 42 7.92 11.65 15.54
CA ALA A 42 9.33 11.93 15.38
C ALA A 42 9.70 12.26 13.92
N MET A 43 9.19 11.49 12.99
CA MET A 43 9.41 11.69 11.55
C MET A 43 8.85 13.01 11.06
N GLN A 44 7.61 13.34 11.45
CA GLN A 44 6.96 14.60 11.07
C GLN A 44 7.68 15.82 11.68
N ARG A 45 8.14 15.70 12.94
CA ARG A 45 8.75 16.81 13.64
C ARG A 45 10.20 17.07 13.22
N TYR A 46 11.00 16.02 13.07
CA TYR A 46 12.44 16.14 12.82
C TYR A 46 12.82 15.99 11.36
N ASN A 47 11.94 15.43 10.56
CA ASN A 47 12.11 15.22 9.11
C ASN A 47 13.43 14.54 8.73
N ARG A 48 13.88 13.56 9.51
CA ARG A 48 15.11 12.78 9.32
C ARG A 48 14.95 11.37 9.84
N THR A 49 15.84 10.47 9.44
CA THR A 49 15.98 9.14 10.06
C THR A 49 16.19 9.29 11.57
N VAL A 50 15.43 8.54 12.35
CA VAL A 50 15.48 8.52 13.81
C VAL A 50 15.97 7.17 14.34
N THR A 51 16.64 7.21 15.48
CA THR A 51 17.09 5.97 16.11
C THR A 51 16.02 5.41 17.05
N PRO A 52 16.01 4.10 17.34
CA PRO A 52 15.10 3.53 18.33
C PRO A 52 15.24 4.14 19.72
N ASP A 53 16.46 4.57 20.10
CA ASP A 53 16.72 5.23 21.39
C ASP A 53 16.03 6.60 21.46
N GLU A 54 16.08 7.37 20.36
CA GLU A 54 15.37 8.65 20.27
C GLU A 54 13.86 8.47 20.37
N VAL A 55 13.31 7.47 19.66
CA VAL A 55 11.86 7.17 19.70
C VAL A 55 11.45 6.69 21.09
N GLU A 56 12.24 5.85 21.75
CA GLU A 56 11.99 5.41 23.13
C GLU A 56 11.97 6.61 24.09
N ALA A 57 12.96 7.48 24.00
CA ALA A 57 13.01 8.68 24.84
C ALA A 57 11.78 9.59 24.63
N LEU A 58 11.37 9.81 23.39
CA LEU A 58 10.16 10.56 23.04
C LEU A 58 8.90 9.89 23.58
N PHE A 59 8.78 8.56 23.39
CA PHE A 59 7.65 7.79 23.88
C PHE A 59 7.52 7.86 25.39
N MET A 60 8.63 7.65 26.12
CA MET A 60 8.64 7.67 27.59
C MET A 60 8.35 9.08 28.14
N SER A 61 8.91 10.13 27.52
CA SER A 61 8.66 11.51 27.91
C SER A 61 7.22 11.96 27.62
N GLY A 62 6.63 11.48 26.52
CA GLY A 62 5.25 11.77 26.13
C GLY A 62 4.19 11.05 26.98
N ASN A 63 4.59 10.04 27.77
CA ASN A 63 3.68 9.23 28.57
C ASN A 63 4.08 9.19 30.06
N PRO A 64 4.11 10.34 30.77
CA PRO A 64 4.59 10.42 32.14
C PRO A 64 3.72 9.65 33.13
N THR A 65 2.44 9.43 32.82
CA THR A 65 1.46 8.78 33.72
C THR A 65 1.49 7.25 33.67
N MET A 66 2.36 6.66 32.84
CA MET A 66 2.52 5.20 32.79
C MET A 66 3.01 4.65 34.12
N THR A 67 2.42 3.51 34.53
CA THR A 67 2.89 2.74 35.69
C THR A 67 4.28 2.13 35.42
N THR A 68 4.99 1.76 36.49
CA THR A 68 6.30 1.10 36.38
C THR A 68 6.23 -0.17 35.54
N ALA A 69 5.18 -0.99 35.73
CA ALA A 69 4.97 -2.21 34.95
C ALA A 69 4.76 -1.92 33.44
N GLN A 70 4.02 -0.85 33.12
CA GLN A 70 3.84 -0.44 31.72
C GLN A 70 5.15 0.06 31.10
N LYS A 71 5.92 0.87 31.84
CA LYS A 71 7.24 1.34 31.38
C LYS A 71 8.18 0.17 31.09
N GLN A 72 8.18 -0.83 31.97
CA GLN A 72 8.99 -2.02 31.76
C GLN A 72 8.55 -2.80 30.53
N ALA A 73 7.23 -3.05 30.36
CA ALA A 73 6.70 -3.76 29.20
C ALA A 73 7.03 -3.05 27.86
N PHE A 74 6.92 -1.71 27.81
CA PHE A 74 7.34 -0.95 26.63
C PHE A 74 8.85 -0.93 26.44
N GLY A 75 9.65 -0.87 27.53
CA GLY A 75 11.09 -1.04 27.47
C GLY A 75 11.49 -2.36 26.81
N ASP A 76 10.85 -3.47 27.18
CA ASP A 76 11.09 -4.79 26.58
C ASP A 76 10.70 -4.80 25.08
N LEU A 77 9.64 -4.11 24.69
CA LEU A 77 9.28 -3.95 23.28
C LEU A 77 10.33 -3.14 22.52
N PHE A 78 10.83 -2.04 23.09
CA PHE A 78 11.90 -1.25 22.47
C PHE A 78 13.21 -2.04 22.35
N ILE A 79 13.55 -2.90 23.33
CA ILE A 79 14.69 -3.82 23.22
C ILE A 79 14.52 -4.75 22.01
N ARG A 80 13.32 -5.27 21.77
CA ARG A 80 13.04 -6.11 20.58
C ARG A 80 13.22 -5.30 19.30
N VAL A 81 12.64 -4.09 19.22
CA VAL A 81 12.79 -3.21 18.06
C VAL A 81 14.25 -2.87 17.78
N LYS A 82 15.06 -2.62 18.83
CA LYS A 82 16.50 -2.35 18.71
C LYS A 82 17.30 -3.51 18.16
N ARG A 83 16.90 -4.74 18.50
CA ARG A 83 17.56 -5.98 18.03
C ARG A 83 17.23 -6.32 16.57
N GLU A 84 16.13 -5.79 16.05
CA GLU A 84 15.73 -6.01 14.66
C GLU A 84 16.61 -5.19 13.71
N SER A 85 16.98 -5.82 12.61
CA SER A 85 17.55 -5.10 11.48
C SER A 85 16.43 -4.49 10.63
N PRO A 86 16.60 -3.28 10.06
CA PRO A 86 15.66 -2.77 9.07
C PRO A 86 15.49 -3.78 7.94
N LEU A 87 14.26 -3.98 7.50
CA LEU A 87 13.98 -4.81 6.34
C LEU A 87 14.48 -4.13 5.07
N GLY A 88 15.01 -4.89 4.13
CA GLY A 88 15.25 -4.39 2.78
C GLY A 88 13.93 -3.88 2.16
N LYS A 89 13.99 -2.86 1.30
CA LYS A 89 12.78 -2.22 0.72
C LYS A 89 11.82 -3.24 0.10
N ASP A 90 12.34 -4.17 -0.69
CA ASP A 90 11.52 -5.19 -1.38
C ASP A 90 10.82 -6.13 -0.39
N VAL A 91 11.55 -6.60 0.61
CA VAL A 91 11.02 -7.49 1.66
C VAL A 91 9.99 -6.76 2.52
N ALA A 92 10.26 -5.52 2.87
CA ALA A 92 9.33 -4.71 3.66
C ALA A 92 8.03 -4.42 2.90
N GLN A 93 8.11 -4.18 1.60
CA GLN A 93 6.93 -4.00 0.74
C GLN A 93 6.10 -5.29 0.65
N GLU A 94 6.74 -6.45 0.51
CA GLU A 94 6.04 -7.73 0.51
C GLU A 94 5.36 -8.01 1.87
N VAL A 95 6.06 -7.73 2.97
CA VAL A 95 5.51 -7.87 4.33
C VAL A 95 4.32 -6.94 4.55
N LEU A 96 4.44 -5.67 4.16
CA LEU A 96 3.34 -4.71 4.23
C LEU A 96 2.14 -5.16 3.42
N SER A 97 2.36 -5.60 2.19
CA SER A 97 1.29 -6.10 1.31
C SER A 97 0.56 -7.29 1.94
N LYS A 98 1.29 -8.26 2.49
CA LYS A 98 0.69 -9.41 3.17
C LYS A 98 -0.10 -9.03 4.41
N LEU A 99 0.45 -8.16 5.26
CA LEU A 99 -0.25 -7.68 6.46
C LEU A 99 -1.52 -6.91 6.09
N PHE A 100 -1.44 -6.08 5.07
CA PHE A 100 -2.59 -5.33 4.60
C PHE A 100 -3.68 -6.24 4.03
N GLN A 101 -3.30 -7.22 3.20
CA GLN A 101 -4.23 -8.23 2.68
C GLN A 101 -4.94 -8.98 3.83
N GLN A 102 -4.21 -9.30 4.89
CA GLN A 102 -4.79 -9.93 6.08
C GLN A 102 -5.82 -9.03 6.76
N VAL A 103 -5.49 -7.76 6.99
CA VAL A 103 -6.42 -6.79 7.61
C VAL A 103 -7.65 -6.57 6.74
N ILE A 104 -7.48 -6.42 5.43
CA ILE A 104 -8.61 -6.29 4.50
C ILE A 104 -9.46 -7.57 4.50
N GLY A 105 -8.83 -8.75 4.51
CA GLY A 105 -9.54 -10.02 4.60
C GLY A 105 -10.41 -10.12 5.86
N GLU A 106 -9.89 -9.69 7.00
CA GLU A 106 -10.65 -9.62 8.25
C GLU A 106 -11.82 -8.62 8.16
N GLU A 107 -11.62 -7.44 7.56
CA GLU A 107 -12.70 -6.45 7.37
C GLU A 107 -13.78 -6.97 6.41
N ILE A 108 -13.40 -7.64 5.32
CA ILE A 108 -14.34 -8.27 4.39
C ILE A 108 -15.16 -9.35 5.10
N ALA A 109 -14.51 -10.21 5.89
CA ALA A 109 -15.18 -11.26 6.64
C ALA A 109 -16.20 -10.69 7.65
N ASN A 110 -15.81 -9.63 8.38
CA ASN A 110 -16.69 -8.96 9.33
C ASN A 110 -17.90 -8.31 8.64
N LEU A 111 -17.67 -7.57 7.56
CA LEU A 111 -18.76 -6.95 6.78
C LEU A 111 -19.71 -8.00 6.17
N GLY A 112 -19.14 -9.11 5.67
CA GLY A 112 -19.92 -10.23 5.14
C GLY A 112 -20.77 -10.88 6.23
N PHE A 113 -20.22 -11.08 7.43
CA PHE A 113 -20.94 -11.62 8.58
C PHE A 113 -22.07 -10.70 9.06
N ASP A 114 -21.81 -9.40 9.14
CA ASP A 114 -22.80 -8.38 9.51
C ASP A 114 -23.97 -8.35 8.50
N TYR A 115 -23.66 -8.50 7.21
CA TYR A 115 -24.68 -8.59 6.16
C TYR A 115 -25.54 -9.85 6.30
N VAL A 116 -24.94 -11.01 6.52
CA VAL A 116 -25.66 -12.29 6.69
C VAL A 116 -26.56 -12.26 7.94
N ASN A 117 -26.11 -11.63 9.02
CA ASN A 117 -26.87 -11.50 10.27
C ASN A 117 -27.93 -10.39 10.23
N GLY A 118 -28.04 -9.64 9.13
CA GLY A 118 -29.01 -8.55 9.01
C GLY A 118 -28.63 -7.28 9.78
N SER A 119 -27.45 -7.22 10.39
CA SER A 119 -26.91 -6.00 11.01
C SER A 119 -26.55 -4.94 9.97
N GLN A 120 -26.23 -5.37 8.76
CA GLN A 120 -25.95 -4.55 7.61
C GLN A 120 -26.93 -4.86 6.48
N THR A 121 -27.57 -3.84 5.94
CA THR A 121 -28.60 -4.00 4.88
C THR A 121 -28.09 -3.68 3.48
N SER A 122 -26.86 -3.14 3.36
CA SER A 122 -26.25 -2.72 2.10
C SER A 122 -24.86 -3.34 1.93
N LEU A 123 -24.52 -3.73 0.69
CA LEU A 123 -23.19 -4.19 0.31
C LEU A 123 -22.23 -3.02 -0.05
N GLU A 124 -22.71 -1.78 0.02
CA GLU A 124 -21.92 -0.60 -0.35
C GLU A 124 -20.65 -0.43 0.51
N PRO A 125 -20.63 -0.69 1.83
CA PRO A 125 -19.38 -0.66 2.60
C PRO A 125 -18.35 -1.67 2.12
N LEU A 126 -18.78 -2.86 1.69
CA LEU A 126 -17.89 -3.88 1.12
C LEU A 126 -17.31 -3.42 -0.22
N ARG A 127 -18.14 -2.84 -1.07
CA ARG A 127 -17.70 -2.27 -2.35
C ARG A 127 -16.65 -1.15 -2.14
N ASN A 128 -16.94 -0.20 -1.26
CA ASN A 128 -16.04 0.90 -0.93
C ASN A 128 -14.72 0.40 -0.35
N LEU A 129 -14.73 -0.69 0.43
CA LEU A 129 -13.53 -1.31 0.96
C LEU A 129 -12.67 -1.92 -0.16
N LEU A 130 -13.29 -2.62 -1.11
CA LEU A 130 -12.61 -3.23 -2.25
C LEU A 130 -12.05 -2.17 -3.22
N GLU A 131 -12.80 -1.12 -3.50
CA GLU A 131 -12.33 0.01 -4.33
C GLU A 131 -11.10 0.67 -3.70
N ARG A 132 -11.16 0.96 -2.39
CA ARG A 132 -10.02 1.54 -1.67
C ARG A 132 -8.80 0.61 -1.64
N TYR A 133 -9.00 -0.71 -1.54
CA TYR A 133 -7.92 -1.67 -1.64
C TYR A 133 -7.22 -1.62 -3.01
N ASN A 134 -7.99 -1.56 -4.08
CA ASN A 134 -7.44 -1.47 -5.44
C ASN A 134 -6.63 -0.19 -5.67
N ASP A 135 -7.11 0.96 -5.18
CA ASP A 135 -6.44 2.24 -5.37
C ASP A 135 -5.16 2.38 -4.53
N ASP A 136 -5.17 1.81 -3.30
CA ASP A 136 -4.08 2.02 -2.35
C ASP A 136 -2.96 0.97 -2.46
N PHE A 137 -3.26 -0.23 -2.98
CA PHE A 137 -2.37 -1.39 -2.86
C PHE A 137 -2.00 -2.13 -4.15
N ILE A 138 -2.64 -1.85 -5.25
CA ILE A 138 -2.00 -2.19 -6.51
C ILE A 138 -0.79 -1.26 -6.58
N PRO A 139 0.47 -1.78 -6.43
CA PRO A 139 1.62 -0.96 -6.74
C PRO A 139 1.28 -0.38 -8.11
N ALA A 140 1.30 0.95 -8.22
CA ALA A 140 1.22 1.57 -9.52
C ALA A 140 2.17 0.72 -10.35
N MET A 141 1.60 -0.12 -11.22
CA MET A 141 2.45 -0.90 -12.13
C MET A 141 3.42 0.14 -12.59
N ASN A 142 4.68 -0.07 -12.32
CA ASN A 142 5.72 0.74 -12.91
C ASN A 142 5.43 0.57 -14.40
N VAL A 143 4.53 1.39 -14.90
CA VAL A 143 4.41 1.63 -16.30
C VAL A 143 5.76 2.31 -16.53
N GLU A 144 6.78 1.49 -16.77
CA GLU A 144 7.89 1.97 -17.53
C GLU A 144 7.20 2.57 -18.73
N TRP A 145 7.00 3.87 -18.65
CA TRP A 145 6.74 4.66 -19.84
C TRP A 145 7.96 4.35 -20.67
N ALA A 146 7.84 3.28 -21.47
CA ALA A 146 8.85 2.94 -22.41
C ALA A 146 9.09 4.25 -23.11
N ASP A 147 10.31 4.76 -23.02
CA ASP A 147 10.79 5.95 -23.76
C ASP A 147 10.85 5.51 -25.23
N ILE A 148 9.68 5.08 -25.72
CA ILE A 148 9.46 4.65 -27.09
C ILE A 148 9.40 5.95 -27.84
N SER A 149 10.54 6.31 -28.42
CA SER A 149 10.62 7.38 -29.39
C SER A 149 9.42 7.26 -30.32
N ILE A 150 8.71 8.38 -30.56
CA ILE A 150 7.59 8.44 -31.52
C ILE A 150 7.96 7.75 -32.84
N ASN A 151 9.23 7.81 -33.25
CA ASN A 151 9.74 7.13 -34.43
C ASN A 151 9.70 5.58 -34.31
N ASN A 152 9.89 5.03 -33.10
CA ASN A 152 9.74 3.59 -32.88
C ASN A 152 8.27 3.15 -32.83
N LEU A 153 7.35 4.01 -32.38
CA LEU A 153 5.90 3.78 -32.48
C LEU A 153 5.44 3.82 -33.93
N LEU A 154 5.94 4.76 -34.72
CA LEU A 154 5.62 4.87 -36.14
C LEU A 154 6.21 3.70 -36.95
N ALA A 155 7.45 3.28 -36.65
CA ALA A 155 8.08 2.13 -37.29
C ALA A 155 7.40 0.80 -36.96
N LYS A 156 6.84 0.62 -35.76
CA LYS A 156 6.05 -0.54 -35.36
C LYS A 156 4.67 -0.58 -36.05
N ASN A 157 4.14 0.56 -36.46
CA ASN A 157 2.85 0.63 -37.17
C ASN A 157 2.93 0.08 -38.61
N ASP A 158 4.14 -0.06 -39.18
CA ASP A 158 4.31 -0.56 -40.55
C ASP A 158 4.47 -2.07 -40.66
N LEU A 159 4.55 -2.82 -39.57
CA LEU A 159 4.80 -4.27 -39.54
C LEU A 159 3.70 -5.10 -38.85
N GLU A 160 2.81 -5.68 -39.68
CA GLU A 160 2.38 -7.09 -39.63
C GLU A 160 1.54 -7.62 -38.48
N ALA A 161 0.65 -6.90 -37.83
CA ALA A 161 -0.48 -7.59 -37.18
C ALA A 161 -1.68 -6.62 -37.03
N ARG A 162 -2.28 -6.28 -38.16
CA ARG A 162 -3.55 -5.56 -38.13
C ARG A 162 -4.68 -6.55 -37.97
N TRP A 163 -5.38 -6.45 -36.86
CA TRP A 163 -6.63 -7.20 -36.68
C TRP A 163 -7.68 -6.59 -37.58
N THR A 164 -8.15 -7.39 -38.55
CA THR A 164 -9.18 -6.95 -39.48
C THR A 164 -10.57 -7.23 -38.91
N PHE A 165 -11.50 -6.34 -39.16
CA PHE A 165 -12.89 -6.58 -38.79
C PHE A 165 -13.55 -7.61 -39.72
N ASN A 166 -14.36 -8.48 -39.13
CA ASN A 166 -15.16 -9.44 -39.91
C ASN A 166 -16.27 -8.78 -40.78
N ILE A 167 -16.33 -7.43 -40.74
CA ILE A 167 -17.28 -6.65 -41.52
C ILE A 167 -16.51 -5.93 -42.65
N PRO A 168 -16.69 -6.36 -43.91
CA PRO A 168 -15.89 -5.87 -45.05
C PRO A 168 -15.99 -4.35 -45.28
N SER A 169 -17.13 -3.75 -44.97
CA SER A 169 -17.33 -2.29 -45.06
C SER A 169 -16.55 -1.51 -44.01
N LEU A 170 -16.31 -2.11 -42.81
CA LEU A 170 -15.51 -1.52 -41.77
C LEU A 170 -14.02 -1.63 -42.08
N THR A 171 -13.59 -2.79 -42.53
CA THR A 171 -12.19 -3.05 -42.91
C THR A 171 -11.70 -2.15 -44.05
N ARG A 172 -12.60 -1.74 -44.97
CA ARG A 172 -12.25 -0.78 -46.03
C ARG A 172 -12.12 0.67 -45.57
N LYS A 173 -12.81 1.05 -44.49
CA LYS A 173 -12.80 2.43 -43.96
C LYS A 173 -11.77 2.63 -42.86
N ILE A 174 -11.49 1.59 -42.07
CA ILE A 174 -10.54 1.60 -40.99
C ILE A 174 -9.50 0.54 -41.28
N GLU A 175 -8.29 0.94 -41.58
CA GLU A 175 -7.21 0.05 -42.06
C GLU A 175 -6.81 -1.11 -41.10
N GLY A 176 -7.64 -1.39 -40.11
CA GLY A 176 -7.43 -2.37 -39.04
C GLY A 176 -7.02 -1.73 -37.73
N VAL A 177 -6.92 -2.57 -36.72
CA VAL A 177 -6.59 -2.16 -35.35
C VAL A 177 -5.31 -2.87 -34.94
N ASN A 178 -4.35 -2.13 -34.45
CA ASN A 178 -3.12 -2.67 -33.90
C ASN A 178 -3.25 -2.91 -32.39
N GLU A 179 -2.41 -3.76 -31.88
CA GLU A 179 -2.30 -4.00 -30.45
C GLU A 179 -2.03 -2.67 -29.73
N GLY A 180 -2.81 -2.34 -28.69
CA GLY A 180 -2.74 -1.10 -27.97
C GLY A 180 -3.70 0.02 -28.43
N HIS A 181 -4.48 -0.19 -29.49
CA HIS A 181 -5.53 0.76 -29.89
C HIS A 181 -6.77 0.60 -29.01
N LEU A 182 -7.27 1.69 -28.46
CA LEU A 182 -8.57 1.75 -27.80
C LEU A 182 -9.66 1.91 -28.86
N ILE A 183 -10.64 1.00 -28.90
CA ILE A 183 -11.78 1.08 -29.78
C ILE A 183 -13.02 1.37 -28.95
N GLU A 184 -13.66 2.50 -29.19
CA GLU A 184 -14.96 2.83 -28.64
C GLU A 184 -16.04 2.66 -29.69
N VAL A 185 -16.99 1.75 -29.48
CA VAL A 185 -18.13 1.53 -30.36
C VAL A 185 -19.37 2.14 -29.71
N GLY A 186 -19.79 3.30 -30.21
CA GLY A 186 -21.05 3.94 -29.82
C GLY A 186 -22.17 3.52 -30.76
N ALA A 187 -23.27 3.00 -30.22
CA ALA A 187 -24.54 2.84 -30.93
C ALA A 187 -25.46 4.02 -30.60
N ARG A 188 -26.06 4.66 -31.61
CA ARG A 188 -27.16 5.62 -31.46
C ARG A 188 -28.48 4.92 -31.72
#